data_690de830d0faf802ec0dbc557776979e
#
_entry.id   690de830d0faf802ec0dbc557776979e
#
_cell.length_a   1.000
_cell.length_b   1.000
_cell.length_c   1.000
_cell.angle_alpha   90.00
_cell.angle_beta   90.00
_cell.angle_gamma   90.00
#
_symmetry.space_group_name_H-M   'P 1'
#
loop_
_entity.id
_entity.type
_entity.pdbx_description
1 polymer ?
#
loop_
_entity_poly.entity_id
_entity_poly.type
_entity_poly.pdbx_seq_one_letter_code
_entity_poly.pdbx_strand_id
1 'polypeptide(L)' 'MSKILAIDYGEKRCGFAISDEDQLIAFPLETIDNKEIYHYIKNIIRKENIEKFVVGL' A
#
# COMPACT_ATOMS: atom_id res chain seq x y z
N MET A 1 14.89 7.95 4.39
CA MET A 1 14.56 7.12 3.23
C MET A 1 13.10 6.84 3.16
N SER A 2 12.57 6.55 2.00
CA SER A 2 11.14 6.43 1.82
C SER A 2 10.73 5.01 1.48
N LYS A 3 9.44 4.73 1.65
CA LYS A 3 8.89 3.39 1.51
C LYS A 3 8.14 3.26 0.19
N ILE A 4 7.93 2.00 -0.22
CA ILE A 4 7.14 1.67 -1.40
C ILE A 4 5.85 1.03 -0.93
N LEU A 5 4.72 1.50 -1.44
CA LEU A 5 3.42 0.89 -1.15
C LEU A 5 3.03 0.02 -2.32
N ALA A 6 2.82 -1.27 -2.06
CA ALA A 6 2.41 -2.22 -3.09
C ALA A 6 0.92 -2.49 -2.97
N ILE A 7 0.25 -2.52 -4.10
CA ILE A 7 -1.19 -2.71 -4.17
C ILE A 7 -1.48 -3.90 -5.08
N ASP A 8 -2.14 -4.91 -4.53
CA ASP A 8 -2.56 -6.08 -5.30
C ASP A 8 -4.05 -5.91 -5.58
N TYR A 9 -4.36 -5.44 -6.77
CA TYR A 9 -5.73 -5.08 -7.14
C TYR A 9 -6.60 -6.30 -7.44
N GLY A 10 -7.74 -6.40 -6.75
CA GLY A 10 -8.74 -7.43 -6.99
C GLY A 10 -10.07 -6.80 -7.38
N GLU A 11 -11.02 -7.63 -7.78
CA GLU A 11 -12.32 -7.14 -8.23
C GLU A 11 -13.11 -6.44 -7.13
N LYS A 12 -13.03 -6.96 -5.91
CA LYS A 12 -13.80 -6.43 -4.78
C LYS A 12 -12.92 -5.81 -3.71
N ARG A 13 -11.71 -6.32 -3.57
CA ARG A 13 -10.78 -5.91 -2.53
C ARG A 13 -9.39 -5.77 -3.08
N CYS A 14 -8.61 -4.92 -2.44
CA CYS A 14 -7.21 -4.78 -2.76
C CYS A 14 -6.36 -5.15 -1.57
N GLY A 15 -5.30 -5.91 -1.81
CA GLY A 15 -4.32 -6.21 -0.78
C GLY A 15 -3.23 -5.16 -0.80
N PHE A 16 -2.71 -4.83 0.37
CA PHE A 16 -1.67 -3.82 0.50
C PHE A 16 -0.46 -4.39 1.22
N ALA A 17 0.71 -3.93 0.82
CA ALA A 17 1.95 -4.23 1.49
C ALA A 17 2.82 -2.99 1.43
N ILE A 18 3.70 -2.84 2.39
CA ILE A 18 4.58 -1.69 2.46
C ILE A 18 6.02 -2.16 2.68
N SER A 19 6.96 -1.50 2.04
CA SER A 19 8.37 -1.81 2.25
C SER A 19 8.90 -1.09 3.48
N ASP A 20 10.04 -1.56 3.97
CA ASP A 20 10.80 -0.81 4.96
C ASP A 20 11.49 0.38 4.27
N GLU A 21 12.15 1.22 5.03
CA GLU A 21 12.81 2.41 4.47
C GLU A 21 13.97 2.08 3.55
N ASP A 22 14.57 0.92 3.72
CA ASP A 22 15.64 0.45 2.85
C ASP A 22 15.11 -0.25 1.61
N GLN A 23 13.79 -0.47 1.55
CA GLN A 23 13.13 -1.10 0.43
C GLN A 23 13.59 -2.53 0.15
N LEU A 24 13.99 -3.23 1.20
CA LEU A 24 14.46 -4.61 1.11
C LEU A 24 13.42 -5.63 1.55
N ILE A 25 12.54 -5.25 2.48
CA ILE A 25 11.56 -6.15 3.07
C ILE A 25 10.17 -5.58 2.85
N ALA A 26 9.24 -6.43 2.47
CA ALA A 26 7.83 -6.04 2.33
C ALA A 26 7.03 -6.60 3.50
N PHE A 27 6.23 -5.76 4.12
CA PHE A 27 5.35 -6.13 5.22
C PHE A 27 3.91 -6.13 4.73
N PRO A 28 3.16 -7.23 4.91
CA PRO A 28 1.76 -7.21 4.52
C PRO A 28 0.96 -6.27 5.43
N LEU A 29 0.07 -5.53 4.81
CA LEU A 29 -0.88 -4.70 5.51
C LEU A 29 -2.25 -5.37 5.43
N GLU A 30 -3.30 -4.57 5.35
CA GLU A 30 -4.65 -5.10 5.30
C GLU A 30 -5.13 -5.32 3.87
N THR A 31 -6.18 -6.13 3.75
CA THR A 31 -6.94 -6.24 2.52
C THR A 31 -8.15 -5.32 2.69
N ILE A 32 -8.33 -4.40 1.76
CA ILE A 32 -9.31 -3.32 1.89
C ILE A 32 -10.36 -3.43 0.80
N ASP A 33 -11.63 -3.27 1.18
CA ASP A 33 -12.73 -3.23 0.23
C ASP A 33 -12.51 -2.06 -0.74
N ASN A 34 -12.83 -2.26 -2.02
CA ASN A 34 -12.58 -1.26 -3.04
C ASN A 34 -13.27 0.07 -2.76
N LYS A 35 -14.35 0.06 -2.02
CA LYS A 35 -15.06 1.29 -1.65
C LYS A 35 -14.26 2.16 -0.68
N GLU A 36 -13.32 1.55 0.05
CA GLU A 36 -12.55 2.22 1.09
C GLU A 36 -11.11 2.49 0.71
N ILE A 37 -10.71 2.11 -0.51
CA ILE A 37 -9.32 2.23 -0.95
C ILE A 37 -8.81 3.65 -0.88
N TYR A 38 -9.61 4.61 -1.35
CA TYR A 38 -9.20 6.00 -1.38
C TYR A 38 -8.84 6.52 0.01
N HIS A 39 -9.71 6.25 0.97
CA HIS A 39 -9.46 6.67 2.36
C HIS A 39 -8.24 5.96 2.95
N TYR A 40 -8.10 4.68 2.65
CA TYR A 40 -6.99 3.91 3.17
C TYR A 40 -5.66 4.44 2.66
N ILE A 41 -5.54 4.66 1.36
CA ILE A 41 -4.32 5.18 0.75
C ILE A 41 -3.99 6.56 1.32
N LYS A 42 -5.00 7.40 1.47
CA LYS A 42 -4.84 8.73 2.01
C LYS A 42 -4.25 8.70 3.42
N ASN A 43 -4.75 7.78 4.24
CA ASN A 43 -4.24 7.62 5.60
C ASN A 43 -2.82 7.11 5.64
N ILE A 44 -2.50 6.14 4.75
CA ILE A 44 -1.15 5.59 4.68
C ILE A 44 -0.15 6.66 4.26
N ILE A 45 -0.49 7.47 3.28
CA ILE A 45 0.38 8.54 2.82
C ILE A 45 0.68 9.54 3.93
N ARG A 46 -0.29 9.79 4.80
CA ARG A 46 -0.10 10.70 5.93
C ARG A 46 0.81 10.12 7.01
N LYS A 47 0.73 8.81 7.23
CA LYS A 47 1.47 8.17 8.30
C LYS A 47 2.88 7.77 7.89
N GLU A 48 3.03 7.38 6.63
CA GLU A 48 4.26 6.82 6.13
C GLU A 48 4.82 7.69 5.02
N ASN A 49 6.13 7.69 4.92
CA ASN A 49 6.79 8.42 3.85
C ASN A 49 6.86 7.54 2.61
N ILE A 50 5.84 7.65 1.76
CA ILE A 50 5.71 6.81 0.58
C ILE A 50 6.36 7.51 -0.62
N GLU A 51 7.30 6.83 -1.24
CA GLU A 51 8.03 7.32 -2.40
C GLU A 51 7.35 6.94 -3.71
N LYS A 52 6.82 5.75 -3.79
CA LYS A 52 6.17 5.28 -5.01
C LYS A 52 5.15 4.20 -4.71
N PHE A 53 4.28 3.99 -5.67
CA PHE A 53 3.28 2.93 -5.63
C PHE A 53 3.61 1.88 -6.68
N VAL A 54 3.42 0.61 -6.35
CA VAL A 54 3.55 -0.49 -7.30
C VAL A 54 2.21 -1.21 -7.30
N VAL A 55 1.60 -1.30 -8.49
CA VAL A 55 0.29 -1.93 -8.62
C VAL A 55 0.42 -3.22 -9.42
N GLY A 56 -0.05 -4.33 -8.85
CA GLY A 56 -0.08 -5.61 -9.50
C GLY A 56 -1.52 -6.03 -9.79
N LEU A 57 -1.70 -6.82 -10.80
CA LEU A 57 -3.02 -7.35 -11.15
C LEU A 57 -3.10 -8.83 -10.86
#